data_a69ffd402a6f1d081c1816d1244879b6
#
_entry.id   a69ffd402a6f1d081c1816d1244879b6
#
_cell.length_a   1.000
_cell.length_b   1.000
_cell.length_c   1.000
_cell.angle_alpha   90.00
_cell.angle_beta   90.00
_cell.angle_gamma   90.00
#
_symmetry.space_group_name_H-M   'P 1'
#
loop_
_entity.id
_entity.type
_entity.pdbx_description
1 polymer ?
#
loop_
_entity_poly.entity_id
_entity_poly.type
_entity_poly.pdbx_seq_one_letter_code
_entity_poly.pdbx_strand_id
1 'polypeptide(L)'
;QIETGAVNPTTAIFKADFQPKYLATTEDVVNALANNSSVLVDARPEEQFLGKSKSGKALAAGTIPGSFNLQQQTLVEDNTSFFKDAITIAQLVKEVGIESTEGEIVFCNTGHWATVAWFALSEVLGHENVKNYDGSMVEWTADPSRPLENNI
;
A
#
# COMPACT_ATOMS: atom_id res chain seq x y z
N GLN A 1 18.33 1.15 -25.45
CA GLN A 1 19.06 2.34 -25.96
C GLN A 1 18.39 3.57 -25.33
N ILE A 2 19.21 4.44 -24.74
CA ILE A 2 18.72 5.70 -24.16
C ILE A 2 19.06 6.80 -25.14
N GLU A 3 18.09 7.62 -25.53
CA GLU A 3 18.29 8.81 -26.35
C GLU A 3 18.55 10.01 -25.46
N THR A 4 19.46 10.87 -25.88
CA THR A 4 19.79 12.13 -25.19
C THR A 4 19.44 13.30 -26.10
N GLY A 5 18.85 14.34 -25.54
CA GLY A 5 18.49 15.56 -26.28
C GLY A 5 17.04 15.98 -26.02
N ALA A 6 16.65 17.09 -26.65
CA ALA A 6 15.27 17.56 -26.57
C ALA A 6 14.38 16.70 -27.48
N VAL A 7 13.35 16.09 -26.88
CA VAL A 7 12.31 15.36 -27.61
C VAL A 7 11.11 16.29 -27.79
N ASN A 8 10.68 16.48 -29.05
CA ASN A 8 9.46 17.18 -29.40
C ASN A 8 8.37 16.15 -29.75
N PRO A 9 7.61 15.64 -28.78
CA PRO A 9 6.58 14.65 -29.05
C PRO A 9 5.45 15.26 -29.89
N THR A 10 4.90 14.44 -30.78
CA THR A 10 3.68 14.82 -31.49
C THR A 10 2.53 14.92 -30.50
N THR A 11 1.71 15.98 -30.63
CA THR A 11 0.51 16.14 -29.81
C THR A 11 -0.44 14.94 -30.01
N ALA A 12 -0.86 14.32 -28.92
CA ALA A 12 -1.83 13.24 -28.93
C ALA A 12 -2.95 13.55 -27.95
N ILE A 13 -4.15 13.00 -28.25
CA ILE A 13 -5.31 13.09 -27.34
C ILE A 13 -5.28 11.82 -26.49
N PHE A 14 -5.05 11.99 -25.18
CA PHE A 14 -5.19 10.92 -24.21
C PHE A 14 -6.61 10.94 -23.63
N LYS A 15 -7.31 9.81 -23.69
CA LYS A 15 -8.62 9.61 -23.06
C LYS A 15 -8.44 8.67 -21.90
N ALA A 16 -8.56 9.19 -20.68
CA ALA A 16 -8.49 8.39 -19.46
C ALA A 16 -9.73 7.50 -19.32
N ASP A 17 -9.53 6.25 -18.90
CA ASP A 17 -10.57 5.35 -18.42
C ASP A 17 -10.26 5.03 -16.95
N PHE A 18 -10.89 5.77 -16.05
CA PHE A 18 -10.65 5.65 -14.61
C PHE A 18 -11.25 4.35 -14.07
N GLN A 19 -10.44 3.59 -13.33
CA GLN A 19 -10.80 2.29 -12.77
C GLN A 19 -10.93 2.37 -11.24
N PRO A 20 -12.10 2.76 -10.69
CA PRO A 20 -12.27 2.96 -9.24
C PRO A 20 -12.07 1.68 -8.43
N LYS A 21 -12.16 0.51 -9.04
CA LYS A 21 -11.97 -0.78 -8.38
C LYS A 21 -10.58 -0.98 -7.76
N TYR A 22 -9.58 -0.22 -8.23
CA TYR A 22 -8.22 -0.31 -7.72
C TYR A 22 -7.91 0.70 -6.60
N LEU A 23 -8.83 1.63 -6.33
CA LEU A 23 -8.67 2.63 -5.30
C LEU A 23 -9.56 2.35 -4.10
N ALA A 24 -9.00 2.54 -2.90
CA ALA A 24 -9.77 2.64 -1.67
C ALA A 24 -9.85 4.10 -1.23
N THR A 25 -11.01 4.50 -0.78
CA THR A 25 -11.25 5.77 -0.10
C THR A 25 -11.05 5.63 1.40
N THR A 26 -10.99 6.74 2.13
CA THR A 26 -11.02 6.71 3.60
C THR A 26 -12.27 6.01 4.13
N GLU A 27 -13.42 6.16 3.45
CA GLU A 27 -14.66 5.48 3.81
C GLU A 27 -14.55 3.96 3.64
N ASP A 28 -13.89 3.47 2.57
CA ASP A 28 -13.61 2.03 2.41
C ASP A 28 -12.79 1.49 3.58
N VAL A 29 -11.78 2.24 4.04
CA VAL A 29 -10.95 1.84 5.20
C VAL A 29 -11.77 1.83 6.49
N VAL A 30 -12.60 2.84 6.74
CA VAL A 30 -13.51 2.89 7.89
C VAL A 30 -14.47 1.71 7.87
N ASN A 31 -15.03 1.38 6.71
CA ASN A 31 -15.92 0.24 6.54
C ASN A 31 -15.20 -1.09 6.75
N ALA A 32 -13.95 -1.22 6.28
CA ALA A 32 -13.12 -2.40 6.51
C ALA A 32 -12.88 -2.64 8.01
N LEU A 33 -12.57 -1.57 8.76
CA LEU A 33 -12.43 -1.65 10.22
C LEU A 33 -13.72 -2.05 10.95
N ALA A 34 -14.85 -1.50 10.53
CA ALA A 34 -16.13 -1.75 11.20
C ALA A 34 -16.66 -3.17 10.96
N ASN A 35 -16.41 -3.75 9.79
CA ASN A 35 -17.04 -4.97 9.32
C ASN A 35 -16.07 -6.13 9.05
N ASN A 36 -14.76 -5.93 9.22
CA ASN A 36 -13.70 -6.86 8.81
C ASN A 36 -13.85 -7.31 7.35
N SER A 37 -14.26 -6.39 6.46
CA SER A 37 -14.58 -6.69 5.07
C SER A 37 -13.38 -6.70 4.13
N SER A 38 -12.21 -6.34 4.62
CA SER A 38 -10.94 -6.37 3.90
C SER A 38 -9.78 -6.42 4.87
N VAL A 39 -8.70 -7.06 4.46
CA VAL A 39 -7.43 -7.07 5.19
C VAL A 39 -6.72 -5.73 4.95
N LEU A 40 -6.31 -5.06 6.03
CA LEU A 40 -5.53 -3.82 5.95
C LEU A 40 -4.04 -4.15 5.94
N VAL A 41 -3.30 -3.63 4.95
CA VAL A 41 -1.89 -3.94 4.74
C VAL A 41 -1.07 -2.65 4.76
N ASP A 42 -0.23 -2.51 5.78
CA ASP A 42 0.71 -1.41 5.93
C ASP A 42 2.03 -1.72 5.25
N ALA A 43 2.35 -1.00 4.17
CA ALA A 43 3.56 -1.19 3.38
C ALA A 43 4.77 -0.37 3.89
N ARG A 44 4.65 0.29 5.04
CA ARG A 44 5.70 1.12 5.63
C ARG A 44 6.77 0.27 6.34
N PRO A 45 7.96 0.87 6.61
CA PRO A 45 8.93 0.26 7.50
C PRO A 45 8.35 -0.06 8.88
N GLU A 46 8.83 -1.13 9.50
CA GLU A 46 8.37 -1.63 10.80
C GLU A 46 8.36 -0.56 11.89
N GLU A 47 9.39 0.29 11.97
CA GLU A 47 9.46 1.38 12.95
C GLU A 47 8.27 2.35 12.86
N GLN A 48 7.72 2.56 11.66
CA GLN A 48 6.54 3.40 11.46
C GLN A 48 5.25 2.64 11.78
N PHE A 49 5.17 1.37 11.42
CA PHE A 49 4.06 0.49 11.77
C PHE A 49 3.91 0.34 13.29
N LEU A 50 5.02 0.14 14.00
CA LEU A 50 5.05 0.02 15.46
C LEU A 50 4.76 1.36 16.18
N GLY A 51 4.77 2.48 15.48
CA GLY A 51 4.59 3.80 16.09
C GLY A 51 5.84 4.41 16.71
N LYS A 52 7.01 3.79 16.56
CA LYS A 52 8.31 4.31 17.04
C LYS A 52 8.79 5.52 16.25
N SER A 53 8.36 5.64 15.00
CA SER A 53 8.64 6.76 14.12
C SER A 53 7.44 7.09 13.24
N LYS A 54 7.49 8.22 12.53
CA LYS A 54 6.47 8.59 11.55
C LYS A 54 7.06 9.41 10.41
N SER A 55 6.36 9.46 9.27
CA SER A 55 6.62 10.44 8.22
C SER A 55 6.40 11.87 8.75
N GLY A 56 7.25 12.81 8.33
CA GLY A 56 7.05 14.23 8.65
C GLY A 56 5.73 14.82 8.14
N LYS A 57 5.08 14.14 7.18
CA LYS A 57 3.77 14.53 6.63
C LYS A 57 2.58 13.99 7.43
N ALA A 58 2.74 12.88 8.13
CA ALA A 58 1.69 12.32 8.98
C ALA A 58 1.60 13.09 10.31
N LEU A 59 0.40 13.35 10.82
CA LEU A 59 0.20 14.14 12.05
C LEU A 59 0.40 13.30 13.32
N ALA A 60 0.22 11.99 13.26
CA ALA A 60 0.42 11.08 14.39
C ALA A 60 1.23 9.85 14.00
N ALA A 61 1.87 9.19 14.98
CA ALA A 61 2.55 7.92 14.85
C ALA A 61 1.59 6.74 15.09
N GLY A 62 1.98 5.55 14.64
CA GLY A 62 1.17 4.34 14.71
C GLY A 62 0.66 3.88 13.36
N THR A 63 -0.21 2.90 13.35
CA THR A 63 -0.84 2.33 12.16
C THR A 63 -2.36 2.35 12.27
N ILE A 64 -3.05 2.00 11.19
CA ILE A 64 -4.50 1.76 11.20
C ILE A 64 -4.73 0.44 11.96
N PRO A 65 -5.64 0.39 12.95
CA PRO A 65 -5.81 -0.80 13.79
C PRO A 65 -6.08 -2.08 13.02
N GLY A 66 -5.52 -3.20 13.49
CA GLY A 66 -5.68 -4.51 12.88
C GLY A 66 -4.94 -4.70 11.54
N SER A 67 -4.05 -3.78 11.18
CA SER A 67 -3.25 -3.91 9.95
C SER A 67 -2.12 -4.91 10.10
N PHE A 68 -1.77 -5.58 9.01
CA PHE A 68 -0.57 -6.40 8.87
C PHE A 68 0.56 -5.58 8.24
N ASN A 69 1.80 -5.79 8.69
CA ASN A 69 2.95 -5.06 8.15
C ASN A 69 3.66 -5.85 7.04
N LEU A 70 3.39 -5.51 5.79
CA LEU A 70 4.09 -6.04 4.62
C LEU A 70 4.99 -4.95 4.04
N GLN A 71 6.20 -4.84 4.57
CA GLN A 71 7.13 -3.77 4.20
C GLN A 71 7.48 -3.82 2.72
N GLN A 72 7.24 -2.73 1.97
CA GLN A 72 7.46 -2.69 0.52
C GLN A 72 8.89 -3.08 0.11
N GLN A 73 9.90 -2.74 0.92
CA GLN A 73 11.29 -3.04 0.63
C GLN A 73 11.63 -4.53 0.66
N THR A 74 10.85 -5.34 1.38
CA THR A 74 11.05 -6.80 1.43
C THR A 74 10.56 -7.52 0.17
N LEU A 75 9.77 -6.84 -0.65
CA LEU A 75 9.17 -7.39 -1.88
C LEU A 75 10.07 -7.27 -3.11
N VAL A 76 11.18 -6.53 -2.99
CA VAL A 76 12.13 -6.32 -4.08
C VAL A 76 13.50 -6.90 -3.72
N GLU A 77 14.30 -7.21 -4.74
CA GLU A 77 15.67 -7.69 -4.57
C GLU A 77 16.57 -6.55 -4.08
N ASP A 78 17.48 -6.86 -3.18
CA ASP A 78 18.38 -5.89 -2.58
C ASP A 78 19.19 -5.10 -3.64
N ASN A 79 19.23 -3.78 -3.46
CA ASN A 79 19.93 -2.86 -4.36
C ASN A 79 19.47 -2.88 -5.83
N THR A 80 18.25 -3.35 -6.07
CA THR A 80 17.63 -3.38 -7.39
C THR A 80 16.23 -2.76 -7.37
N SER A 81 15.58 -2.74 -8.53
CA SER A 81 14.15 -2.41 -8.66
C SER A 81 13.34 -3.61 -9.14
N PHE A 82 13.89 -4.80 -9.07
CA PHE A 82 13.20 -6.02 -9.47
C PHE A 82 12.41 -6.59 -8.31
N PHE A 83 11.19 -7.02 -8.57
CA PHE A 83 10.44 -7.81 -7.60
C PHE A 83 11.10 -9.16 -7.38
N LYS A 84 11.00 -9.67 -6.16
CA LYS A 84 11.31 -11.07 -5.86
C LYS A 84 10.35 -11.98 -6.63
N ASP A 85 10.72 -13.24 -6.77
CA ASP A 85 9.84 -14.23 -7.42
C ASP A 85 8.55 -14.47 -6.61
N ALA A 86 7.53 -14.97 -7.31
CA ALA A 86 6.20 -15.16 -6.71
C ALA A 86 6.19 -16.11 -5.51
N ILE A 87 7.08 -17.12 -5.48
CA ILE A 87 7.16 -18.08 -4.36
C ILE A 87 7.66 -17.36 -3.11
N THR A 88 8.73 -16.57 -3.26
CA THR A 88 9.29 -15.77 -2.17
C THR A 88 8.30 -14.73 -1.64
N ILE A 89 7.60 -14.02 -2.54
CA ILE A 89 6.58 -13.04 -2.13
C ILE A 89 5.42 -13.74 -1.40
N ALA A 90 4.93 -14.87 -1.91
CA ALA A 90 3.86 -15.63 -1.25
C ALA A 90 4.26 -16.10 0.15
N GLN A 91 5.53 -16.48 0.34
CA GLN A 91 6.04 -16.86 1.65
C GLN A 91 6.06 -15.65 2.61
N LEU A 92 6.53 -14.48 2.18
CA LEU A 92 6.53 -13.25 2.97
C LEU A 92 5.10 -12.85 3.39
N VAL A 93 4.15 -12.90 2.46
CA VAL A 93 2.74 -12.61 2.72
C VAL A 93 2.16 -13.55 3.78
N LYS A 94 2.47 -14.85 3.68
CA LYS A 94 2.06 -15.86 4.66
C LYS A 94 2.72 -15.64 6.03
N GLU A 95 4.01 -15.30 6.06
CA GLU A 95 4.76 -15.07 7.30
C GLU A 95 4.21 -13.89 8.11
N VAL A 96 3.72 -12.83 7.43
CA VAL A 96 3.06 -11.71 8.12
C VAL A 96 1.60 -11.98 8.47
N GLY A 97 1.05 -13.14 8.10
CA GLY A 97 -0.29 -13.58 8.47
C GLY A 97 -1.41 -13.06 7.57
N ILE A 98 -1.10 -12.58 6.38
CA ILE A 98 -2.12 -12.14 5.42
C ILE A 98 -2.72 -13.39 4.76
N GLU A 99 -3.97 -13.66 5.10
CA GLU A 99 -4.80 -14.69 4.45
C GLU A 99 -5.94 -13.97 3.71
N SER A 100 -5.75 -13.79 2.40
CA SER A 100 -6.74 -13.08 1.59
C SER A 100 -7.89 -13.99 1.18
N THR A 101 -9.07 -13.68 1.68
CA THR A 101 -10.33 -14.31 1.25
C THR A 101 -11.35 -13.29 0.72
N GLU A 102 -11.23 -12.02 1.10
CA GLU A 102 -12.24 -10.99 0.81
C GLU A 102 -11.65 -9.73 0.14
N GLY A 103 -10.33 -9.67 -0.02
CA GLY A 103 -9.60 -8.55 -0.60
C GLY A 103 -8.75 -7.79 0.41
N GLU A 104 -7.82 -7.01 -0.10
CA GLU A 104 -6.89 -6.20 0.69
C GLU A 104 -6.99 -4.72 0.38
N ILE A 105 -6.76 -3.89 1.39
CA ILE A 105 -6.53 -2.46 1.23
C ILE A 105 -5.11 -2.16 1.68
N VAL A 106 -4.26 -1.79 0.73
CA VAL A 106 -2.86 -1.48 0.98
C VAL A 106 -2.68 0.02 1.17
N PHE A 107 -1.91 0.42 2.17
CA PHE A 107 -1.59 1.82 2.44
C PHE A 107 -0.13 2.00 2.86
N CYS A 108 0.33 3.25 2.85
CA CYS A 108 1.65 3.62 3.39
C CYS A 108 1.60 5.02 4.04
N ASN A 109 2.46 5.95 3.65
CA ASN A 109 2.37 7.35 4.08
C ASN A 109 1.54 8.20 3.10
N THR A 110 1.76 8.03 1.77
CA THR A 110 1.25 8.87 0.68
C THR A 110 0.95 8.06 -0.59
N GLY A 111 0.61 6.80 -0.48
CA GLY A 111 0.26 5.92 -1.60
C GLY A 111 1.42 5.29 -2.37
N HIS A 112 2.62 5.90 -2.40
CA HIS A 112 3.71 5.43 -3.27
C HIS A 112 4.26 4.04 -2.92
N TRP A 113 4.61 3.78 -1.66
CA TRP A 113 5.08 2.44 -1.25
C TRP A 113 3.95 1.41 -1.28
N ALA A 114 2.73 1.88 -1.06
CA ALA A 114 1.55 1.04 -1.15
C ALA A 114 1.36 0.46 -2.56
N THR A 115 1.72 1.21 -3.63
CA THR A 115 1.62 0.67 -5.00
C THR A 115 2.57 -0.51 -5.25
N VAL A 116 3.73 -0.58 -4.56
CA VAL A 116 4.65 -1.72 -4.66
C VAL A 116 4.01 -2.96 -4.04
N ALA A 117 3.45 -2.85 -2.84
CA ALA A 117 2.76 -3.97 -2.19
C ALA A 117 1.46 -4.35 -2.94
N TRP A 118 0.71 -3.35 -3.44
CA TRP A 118 -0.46 -3.60 -4.29
C TRP A 118 -0.09 -4.43 -5.53
N PHE A 119 0.99 -4.06 -6.24
CA PHE A 119 1.44 -4.79 -7.43
C PHE A 119 1.88 -6.22 -7.08
N ALA A 120 2.59 -6.39 -5.97
CA ALA A 120 3.01 -7.71 -5.52
C ALA A 120 1.81 -8.63 -5.23
N LEU A 121 0.80 -8.12 -4.52
CA LEU A 121 -0.40 -8.89 -4.19
C LEU A 121 -1.28 -9.14 -5.42
N SER A 122 -1.63 -8.08 -6.17
CA SER A 122 -2.54 -8.14 -7.31
C SER A 122 -1.93 -8.81 -8.54
N GLU A 123 -0.74 -8.35 -8.97
CA GLU A 123 -0.20 -8.73 -10.28
C GLU A 123 0.79 -9.91 -10.21
N VAL A 124 1.56 -10.02 -9.11
CA VAL A 124 2.51 -11.12 -8.97
C VAL A 124 1.85 -12.36 -8.38
N LEU A 125 1.02 -12.18 -7.32
CA LEU A 125 0.34 -13.30 -6.67
C LEU A 125 -1.06 -13.57 -7.23
N GLY A 126 -1.65 -12.62 -7.95
CA GLY A 126 -2.99 -12.76 -8.55
C GLY A 126 -4.13 -12.69 -7.52
N HIS A 127 -3.92 -12.00 -6.39
CA HIS A 127 -5.01 -11.75 -5.45
C HIS A 127 -6.08 -10.86 -6.08
N GLU A 128 -7.34 -11.21 -5.87
CA GLU A 128 -8.47 -10.41 -6.34
C GLU A 128 -8.85 -9.32 -5.34
N ASN A 129 -9.45 -8.22 -5.82
CA ASN A 129 -9.96 -7.13 -5.00
C ASN A 129 -8.91 -6.40 -4.14
N VAL A 130 -7.66 -6.33 -4.60
CA VAL A 130 -6.62 -5.52 -3.95
C VAL A 130 -6.82 -4.06 -4.33
N LYS A 131 -6.97 -3.18 -3.33
CA LYS A 131 -7.12 -1.74 -3.51
C LYS A 131 -5.96 -0.97 -2.89
N ASN A 132 -5.57 0.14 -3.52
CA ASN A 132 -4.60 1.08 -2.96
C ASN A 132 -5.33 2.25 -2.28
N TYR A 133 -5.13 2.45 -0.99
CA TYR A 133 -5.55 3.64 -0.28
C TYR A 133 -4.48 4.73 -0.46
N ASP A 134 -4.65 5.56 -1.48
CA ASP A 134 -3.68 6.60 -1.87
C ASP A 134 -3.49 7.65 -0.77
N GLY A 135 -4.56 8.10 -0.12
CA GLY A 135 -4.51 9.04 1.00
C GLY A 135 -3.63 8.59 2.16
N SER A 136 -3.61 7.30 2.42
CA SER A 136 -2.70 6.65 3.38
C SER A 136 -2.67 7.33 4.76
N MET A 137 -1.55 7.20 5.50
CA MET A 137 -1.45 7.76 6.86
C MET A 137 -1.50 9.29 6.90
N VAL A 138 -1.15 9.97 5.81
CA VAL A 138 -1.27 11.45 5.76
C VAL A 138 -2.73 11.87 5.83
N GLU A 139 -3.60 11.25 5.04
CA GLU A 139 -5.03 11.53 5.08
C GLU A 139 -5.69 10.93 6.33
N TRP A 140 -5.30 9.71 6.71
CA TRP A 140 -5.86 9.05 7.89
C TRP A 140 -5.65 9.88 9.17
N THR A 141 -4.41 10.33 9.41
CA THR A 141 -4.05 11.09 10.62
C THR A 141 -4.48 12.57 10.58
N ALA A 142 -4.98 13.06 9.46
CA ALA A 142 -5.52 14.43 9.37
C ALA A 142 -6.80 14.61 10.20
N ASP A 143 -7.51 13.54 10.47
CA ASP A 143 -8.65 13.54 11.38
C ASP A 143 -8.28 12.83 12.69
N PRO A 144 -8.13 13.57 13.81
CA PRO A 144 -7.71 12.99 15.09
C PRO A 144 -8.75 12.07 15.73
N SER A 145 -9.96 12.00 15.21
CA SER A 145 -11.00 11.08 15.68
C SER A 145 -10.82 9.66 15.14
N ARG A 146 -10.00 9.48 14.10
CA ARG A 146 -9.72 8.16 13.54
C ARG A 146 -8.75 7.39 14.43
N PRO A 147 -9.06 6.11 14.67
CA PRO A 147 -8.24 5.32 15.59
C PRO A 147 -6.85 5.04 15.04
N LEU A 148 -5.89 4.95 15.95
CA LEU A 148 -4.51 4.54 15.69
C LEU A 148 -4.12 3.45 16.67
N GLU A 149 -3.32 2.51 16.20
CA GLU A 149 -2.70 1.46 16.99
C GLU A 149 -1.18 1.69 17.05
N ASN A 150 -0.63 1.53 18.25
CA ASN A 150 0.81 1.56 18.51
C ASN A 150 1.22 0.19 19.06
N ASN A 151 2.12 -0.48 18.38
CA ASN A 151 2.54 -1.86 18.67
C ASN A 151 3.94 -1.91 19.33
N ILE A 152 4.22 -0.93 20.22
CA ILE A 152 5.51 -0.78 20.90
C ILE A 152 5.61 -1.83 22.03
#